data_c07027b4de4b21b69473f9cd6d8a9840
#
_entry.id   c07027b4de4b21b69473f9cd6d8a9840
#
_cell.length_a   1.000
_cell.length_b   1.000
_cell.length_c   1.000
_cell.angle_alpha   90.00
_cell.angle_beta   90.00
_cell.angle_gamma   90.00
#
_symmetry.space_group_name_H-M   'P 1'
#
loop_
_entity.id
_entity.type
_entity.pdbx_description
1 polymer ?
#
loop_
_entity_poly.entity_id
_entity_poly.type
_entity_poly.pdbx_seq_one_letter_code
_entity_poly.pdbx_strand_id
1 'polypeptide(L)' 'MRKLFLLFLPLFAASCGQVKQQAPAPEPVNVMSFNIRYDNPEDSLDNWQYRKDRAANAIRFYDVDILGTQEVLHNQLEDH' A
#
# COMPACT_ATOMS: atom_id res chain seq x y z
N MET A 1 -40.49 32.96 27.13
CA MET A 1 -40.97 31.62 26.96
C MET A 1 -40.65 31.05 25.64
N ARG A 2 -41.19 31.67 24.68
CA ARG A 2 -40.95 31.20 23.32
C ARG A 2 -39.52 31.25 22.93
N LYS A 3 -38.80 32.11 23.53
CA LYS A 3 -37.39 32.24 23.20
C LYS A 3 -36.58 31.03 23.53
N LEU A 4 -37.10 30.24 24.47
CA LEU A 4 -36.38 29.05 24.88
C LEU A 4 -36.22 28.04 23.75
N PHE A 5 -37.24 27.98 22.91
CA PHE A 5 -37.18 27.02 21.81
C PHE A 5 -36.07 27.33 20.84
N LEU A 6 -35.84 28.56 20.63
CA LEU A 6 -34.81 28.94 19.67
C LEU A 6 -33.44 28.54 20.12
N LEU A 7 -33.22 28.45 21.40
CA LEU A 7 -31.92 28.10 21.92
C LEU A 7 -31.55 26.64 21.68
N PHE A 8 -32.54 25.79 21.64
CA PHE A 8 -32.28 24.37 21.46
C PHE A 8 -31.76 24.05 20.08
N LEU A 9 -32.27 24.71 19.09
CA LEU A 9 -31.89 24.40 17.71
C LEU A 9 -30.40 24.52 17.46
N PRO A 10 -29.75 25.57 17.88
CA PRO A 10 -28.33 25.70 17.66
C PRO A 10 -27.53 24.56 18.28
N LEU A 11 -27.99 24.07 19.42
CA LEU A 11 -27.29 22.98 20.09
C LEU A 11 -27.30 21.71 19.29
N PHE A 12 -28.42 21.42 18.67
CA PHE A 12 -28.51 20.24 17.84
C PHE A 12 -27.56 20.31 16.67
N ALA A 13 -27.47 21.43 16.05
CA ALA A 13 -26.58 21.60 14.92
C ALA A 13 -25.14 21.33 15.32
N ALA A 14 -24.75 21.79 16.47
CA ALA A 14 -23.41 21.58 16.94
C ALA A 14 -23.13 20.10 17.20
N SER A 15 -24.09 19.40 17.76
CA SER A 15 -23.92 17.96 18.00
C SER A 15 -23.73 17.19 16.72
N CYS A 16 -24.51 17.50 15.72
CA CYS A 16 -24.39 16.81 14.45
C CYS A 16 -23.03 17.04 13.80
N GLY A 17 -22.49 18.22 13.94
CA GLY A 17 -21.18 18.52 13.42
C GLY A 17 -20.11 17.65 14.04
N GLN A 18 -20.23 17.39 15.32
CA GLN A 18 -19.23 16.57 16.01
C GLN A 18 -19.25 15.13 15.57
N VAL A 19 -20.41 14.62 15.25
CA VAL A 19 -20.55 13.22 14.86
C VAL A 19 -19.70 12.91 13.64
N LYS A 20 -19.45 13.88 12.82
CA LYS A 20 -18.69 13.66 11.60
C LYS A 20 -17.20 13.54 11.80
N GLN A 21 -16.74 13.84 12.97
CA GLN A 21 -15.32 13.73 13.26
C GLN A 21 -14.98 12.30 13.63
N GLN A 22 -14.63 11.55 12.62
CA GLN A 22 -14.27 10.16 12.79
C GLN A 22 -12.77 10.00 12.59
N ALA A 23 -12.25 8.88 13.04
CA ALA A 23 -10.88 8.54 12.81
C ALA A 23 -10.63 8.51 11.30
N PRO A 24 -9.49 8.99 10.84
CA PRO A 24 -9.16 8.91 9.43
C PRO A 24 -9.12 7.46 8.98
N ALA A 25 -9.47 7.23 7.73
CA ALA A 25 -9.40 5.91 7.15
C ALA A 25 -7.94 5.45 7.14
N PRO A 26 -7.69 4.16 7.36
CA PRO A 26 -6.33 3.65 7.26
C PRO A 26 -5.80 3.86 5.85
N GLU A 27 -4.50 4.06 5.75
CA GLU A 27 -3.85 4.19 4.47
C GLU A 27 -3.89 2.87 3.72
N PRO A 28 -4.05 2.91 2.40
CA PRO A 28 -4.02 1.69 1.63
C PRO A 28 -2.66 1.02 1.70
N VAL A 29 -2.68 -0.31 1.63
CA VAL A 29 -1.48 -1.12 1.60
C VAL A 29 -1.34 -1.69 0.20
N ASN A 30 -0.19 -1.49 -0.40
CA ASN A 30 0.09 -2.00 -1.74
C ASN A 30 0.75 -3.37 -1.64
N VAL A 31 0.09 -4.36 -2.22
CA VAL A 31 0.55 -5.74 -2.19
C VAL A 31 0.88 -6.17 -3.61
N MET A 32 2.03 -6.82 -3.79
CA MET A 32 2.45 -7.34 -5.08
C MET A 32 2.75 -8.83 -4.98
N SER A 33 2.29 -9.59 -5.96
CA SER A 33 2.68 -10.96 -6.17
C SER A 33 3.55 -11.00 -7.43
N PHE A 34 4.77 -11.50 -7.30
CA PHE A 34 5.74 -11.38 -8.37
C PHE A 34 6.53 -12.68 -8.51
N ASN A 35 6.35 -13.36 -9.65
CA ASN A 35 7.21 -14.47 -9.99
C ASN A 35 8.45 -13.88 -10.65
N ILE A 36 9.58 -13.91 -9.96
CA ILE A 36 10.80 -13.26 -10.45
C ILE A 36 11.67 -14.18 -11.28
N ARG A 37 11.25 -15.41 -11.47
CA ARG A 37 12.01 -16.46 -12.12
C ARG A 37 13.34 -16.72 -11.44
N TYR A 38 13.59 -17.96 -11.07
CA TYR A 38 14.83 -18.31 -10.38
C TYR A 38 16.04 -18.00 -11.27
N ASP A 39 17.16 -17.78 -10.60
CA ASP A 39 18.42 -17.47 -11.25
C ASP A 39 18.95 -18.71 -11.97
N ASN A 40 18.73 -18.76 -13.28
CA ASN A 40 19.14 -19.88 -14.11
C ASN A 40 20.28 -19.43 -15.02
N PRO A 41 21.48 -19.99 -14.86
CA PRO A 41 22.62 -19.58 -15.68
C PRO A 41 22.40 -19.81 -17.18
N GLU A 42 21.48 -20.70 -17.54
CA GLU A 42 21.21 -21.00 -18.94
C GLU A 42 20.32 -19.97 -19.61
N ASP A 43 19.79 -18.98 -18.90
CA ASP A 43 18.94 -17.97 -19.46
C ASP A 43 19.68 -16.95 -20.32
N SER A 44 20.99 -17.06 -20.44
CA SER A 44 21.78 -16.18 -21.28
C SER A 44 21.59 -14.71 -20.90
N LEU A 45 21.16 -13.86 -21.82
CA LEU A 45 20.96 -12.44 -21.55
C LEU A 45 19.72 -12.17 -20.69
N ASP A 46 18.89 -13.18 -20.47
CA ASP A 46 17.73 -13.07 -19.61
C ASP A 46 17.98 -13.63 -18.22
N ASN A 47 19.23 -13.94 -17.87
CA ASN A 47 19.51 -14.45 -16.55
C ASN A 47 19.38 -13.35 -15.49
N TRP A 48 19.39 -13.76 -14.21
CA TRP A 48 19.12 -12.84 -13.10
C TRP A 48 20.09 -11.66 -13.06
N GLN A 49 21.32 -11.85 -13.37
CA GLN A 49 22.33 -10.79 -13.37
C GLN A 49 21.88 -9.57 -14.19
N TYR A 50 21.22 -9.83 -15.30
CA TYR A 50 20.78 -8.76 -16.20
C TYR A 50 19.37 -8.27 -15.90
N ARG A 51 18.60 -9.01 -15.08
CA ARG A 51 17.22 -8.68 -14.77
C ARG A 51 17.00 -8.05 -13.40
N LYS A 52 17.95 -8.23 -12.49
CA LYS A 52 17.74 -7.88 -11.08
C LYS A 52 17.38 -6.42 -10.88
N ASP A 53 18.03 -5.53 -11.60
CA ASP A 53 17.76 -4.10 -11.44
C ASP A 53 16.36 -3.73 -11.93
N ARG A 54 15.92 -4.35 -13.02
CA ARG A 54 14.58 -4.13 -13.53
C ARG A 54 13.53 -4.67 -12.55
N ALA A 55 13.80 -5.81 -11.97
CA ALA A 55 12.90 -6.37 -10.97
C ALA A 55 12.79 -5.47 -9.75
N ALA A 56 13.92 -5.01 -9.24
CA ALA A 56 13.93 -4.09 -8.10
C ALA A 56 13.24 -2.77 -8.43
N ASN A 57 13.46 -2.25 -9.63
CA ASN A 57 12.83 -1.00 -10.05
C ASN A 57 11.32 -1.14 -10.19
N ALA A 58 10.84 -2.28 -10.64
CA ALA A 58 9.41 -2.54 -10.72
C ALA A 58 8.77 -2.51 -9.33
N ILE A 59 9.41 -3.12 -8.36
CA ILE A 59 8.93 -3.12 -6.98
C ILE A 59 8.85 -1.70 -6.45
N ARG A 60 9.87 -0.90 -6.68
CA ARG A 60 9.89 0.50 -6.24
C ARG A 60 8.86 1.33 -6.98
N PHE A 61 8.70 1.10 -8.27
CA PHE A 61 7.77 1.87 -9.08
C PHE A 61 6.34 1.75 -8.57
N TYR A 62 5.95 0.57 -8.13
CA TYR A 62 4.61 0.34 -7.63
C TYR A 62 4.45 0.62 -6.15
N ASP A 63 5.49 1.11 -5.50
CA ASP A 63 5.44 1.49 -4.09
C ASP A 63 4.89 0.36 -3.22
N VAL A 64 5.52 -0.80 -3.34
CA VAL A 64 5.03 -2.04 -2.73
C VAL A 64 5.35 -2.07 -1.24
N ASP A 65 4.32 -2.35 -0.44
CA ASP A 65 4.47 -2.51 1.01
C ASP A 65 4.68 -3.96 1.40
N ILE A 66 4.00 -4.87 0.73
CA ILE A 66 4.10 -6.30 0.97
C ILE A 66 4.35 -7.01 -0.36
N LEU A 67 5.43 -7.76 -0.42
CA LEU A 67 5.85 -8.46 -1.63
C LEU A 67 5.84 -9.96 -1.39
N GLY A 68 5.05 -10.68 -2.19
CA GLY A 68 5.11 -12.14 -2.24
C GLY A 68 5.80 -12.56 -3.52
N THR A 69 6.87 -13.33 -3.41
CA THR A 69 7.62 -13.77 -4.58
C THR A 69 7.52 -15.26 -4.77
N GLN A 70 7.62 -15.68 -6.03
CA GLN A 70 7.71 -17.08 -6.41
C GLN A 70 9.04 -17.30 -7.15
N GLU A 71 9.56 -18.51 -7.04
CA GLU A 71 10.80 -18.93 -7.69
C GLU A 71 12.02 -18.13 -7.28
N VAL A 72 12.01 -17.58 -6.08
CA VAL A 72 13.14 -16.79 -5.60
C VAL A 72 14.18 -17.70 -4.95
N LEU A 73 15.43 -17.55 -5.35
CA LEU A 73 16.56 -18.20 -4.68
C LEU A 73 17.14 -17.24 -3.63
N HIS A 74 17.96 -17.80 -2.73
CA HIS A 74 18.50 -17.01 -1.63
C HIS A 74 19.27 -15.77 -2.11
N ASN A 75 20.12 -15.94 -3.12
CA ASN A 75 20.88 -14.81 -3.66
C ASN A 75 19.98 -13.73 -4.26
N GLN A 76 18.88 -14.14 -4.88
CA GLN A 76 17.93 -13.19 -5.44
C GLN A 76 17.20 -12.42 -4.35
N LEU A 77 16.90 -13.08 -3.24
CA LEU A 77 16.22 -12.43 -2.13
C LEU A 77 17.09 -11.33 -1.54
N GLU A 78 18.39 -11.54 -1.46
CA GLU A 78 19.33 -10.56 -0.93
C GLU A 78 19.50 -9.36 -1.83
N ASP A 79 19.22 -9.50 -3.12
CA ASP A 79 19.37 -8.42 -4.10
C ASP A 79 18.22 -7.41 -4.09
N HIS A 80 17.18 -7.65 -3.35
CA HIS A 80 16.02 -6.74 -3.29
C HIS A 80 16.19 -5.62 -2.28
#